data_48a8ddcc165b97b13cf2e9771a9e2f22
#
_entry.id   48a8ddcc165b97b13cf2e9771a9e2f22
#
_cell.length_a   1.000
_cell.length_b   1.000
_cell.length_c   1.000
_cell.angle_alpha   90.00
_cell.angle_beta   90.00
_cell.angle_gamma   90.00
#
_symmetry.space_group_name_H-M   'P 1'
#
loop_
_entity.id
_entity.type
_entity.pdbx_description
1 polymer ?
#
loop_
_entity_poly.entity_id
_entity_poly.type
_entity_poly.pdbx_seq_one_letter_code
_entity_poly.pdbx_strand_id
1 'polypeptide(L)'
;MTSNEASLPMGILERTPGVARMHVHTSEKMLSDHELGDVKTASTLFSADGRLLACVGAADVTIYDTMSNAVVRTIACPGTIATHFSPGATFLSTYQKANASGAGDEKNLSVWRVATGEKVYACFQKSFQSAFWPYLQFSDDDAVACRAVTNEVHFFRTDDFETRATRLRVPQIALGKLSPGPSPAVATFVPEKKGIPGSVSVFPPPPADSQGVVEVQPSARKAFFRVNEVDFMWAPDGRAVLVLGSCDVDVTNQSYYGETSLSFMRADGALDCKVPLDKEGPVHEAAWSPTSEEFVVVYGFMPAKATIFDAAKCEPKYQLGAGPHNTVRWNPFGRFVLLAGFGNLPGDMKFFDRKADGKYKLVGATRAACSVTAEWSPDGRRLLTATVAPRLNVDNGFKIWRYNGELLHHAPREKLYEATWQPAPAGAHADRPISPGSVRRETDASAPGAAGAPAKKAAPYRPPHATSGSGNFSLAEAAPEDAGPGKYRPPGAAASGQSKSAKQPSGPPGATFITDAPGQSKSAAKNAKKRAAAKAKKEAEAAAAKGG
;
A
#
# COMPACT_ATOMS: atom_id res chain seq x y z
N MET A 1 39.62 -12.35 16.40
CA MET A 1 39.64 -11.89 15.01
C MET A 1 38.26 -11.39 14.69
N THR A 2 38.03 -10.09 14.81
CA THR A 2 36.78 -9.44 14.44
C THR A 2 36.74 -9.42 12.91
N SER A 3 35.98 -10.32 12.31
CA SER A 3 35.64 -10.23 10.90
C SER A 3 34.88 -8.92 10.71
N ASN A 4 35.56 -7.94 10.15
CA ASN A 4 34.96 -6.71 9.67
C ASN A 4 33.86 -7.12 8.67
N GLU A 5 32.59 -7.10 9.08
CA GLU A 5 31.45 -7.22 8.18
C GLU A 5 31.45 -5.97 7.27
N ALA A 6 32.30 -6.00 6.25
CA ALA A 6 32.21 -5.01 5.19
C ALA A 6 30.83 -5.17 4.54
N SER A 7 29.89 -4.35 4.99
CA SER A 7 28.56 -4.27 4.41
C SER A 7 28.72 -3.80 2.96
N LEU A 8 28.16 -4.57 2.04
CA LEU A 8 28.15 -4.18 0.63
C LEU A 8 27.50 -2.81 0.45
N PRO A 9 28.03 -1.98 -0.44
CA PRO A 9 27.41 -0.70 -0.74
C PRO A 9 26.00 -0.92 -1.33
N MET A 10 25.01 -0.13 -0.86
CA MET A 10 23.61 -0.20 -1.29
C MET A 10 23.21 1.14 -1.89
N GLY A 11 22.65 1.11 -3.08
CA GLY A 11 22.09 2.29 -3.73
C GLY A 11 20.78 2.73 -3.08
N ILE A 12 20.59 4.04 -2.93
CA ILE A 12 19.36 4.68 -2.49
C ILE A 12 19.01 5.77 -3.48
N LEU A 13 17.81 5.70 -4.02
CA LEU A 13 17.24 6.79 -4.79
C LEU A 13 16.52 7.75 -3.85
N GLU A 14 16.87 9.02 -3.96
CA GLU A 14 16.19 10.13 -3.30
C GLU A 14 15.60 11.07 -4.33
N ARG A 15 14.32 11.44 -4.19
CA ARG A 15 13.67 12.43 -5.04
C ARG A 15 13.12 13.58 -4.20
N THR A 16 13.63 14.77 -4.51
CA THR A 16 13.23 16.05 -3.92
C THR A 16 12.66 16.97 -5.01
N PRO A 17 12.15 18.18 -4.70
CA PRO A 17 11.68 19.11 -5.72
C PRO A 17 12.76 19.42 -6.78
N GLY A 18 12.51 18.98 -8.01
CA GLY A 18 13.37 19.26 -9.17
C GLY A 18 14.61 18.37 -9.33
N VAL A 19 14.92 17.48 -8.38
CA VAL A 19 16.14 16.66 -8.42
C VAL A 19 15.87 15.21 -7.98
N ALA A 20 16.40 14.26 -8.75
CA ALA A 20 16.56 12.88 -8.34
C ALA A 20 18.06 12.59 -8.12
N ARG A 21 18.41 11.95 -7.02
CA ARG A 21 19.80 11.63 -6.63
C ARG A 21 19.95 10.16 -6.31
N MET A 22 21.06 9.59 -6.74
CA MET A 22 21.48 8.26 -6.30
C MET A 22 22.56 8.40 -5.24
N HIS A 23 22.32 7.84 -4.07
CA HIS A 23 23.26 7.75 -2.98
C HIS A 23 23.77 6.33 -2.83
N VAL A 24 24.97 6.17 -2.32
CA VAL A 24 25.51 4.86 -1.94
C VAL A 24 25.66 4.80 -0.43
N HIS A 25 24.94 3.92 0.22
CA HIS A 25 25.04 3.68 1.65
C HIS A 25 25.98 2.51 1.94
N THR A 26 27.02 2.77 2.72
CA THR A 26 27.91 1.74 3.29
C THR A 26 27.55 1.48 4.76
N SER A 27 28.28 0.59 5.44
CA SER A 27 28.03 0.29 6.87
C SER A 27 28.14 1.50 7.79
N GLU A 28 28.87 2.54 7.39
CA GLU A 28 29.23 3.66 8.26
C GLU A 28 28.83 5.03 7.71
N LYS A 29 28.71 5.19 6.40
CA LYS A 29 28.47 6.50 5.78
C LYS A 29 27.62 6.41 4.53
N MET A 30 26.89 7.47 4.26
CA MET A 30 26.40 7.76 2.92
C MET A 30 27.56 8.34 2.11
N LEU A 31 27.97 7.65 1.06
CA LEU A 31 29.02 8.07 0.16
C LEU A 31 28.42 8.56 -1.16
N SER A 32 28.95 9.66 -1.65
CA SER A 32 28.76 10.30 -2.96
C SER A 32 27.33 10.41 -3.50
N ASP A 33 26.98 11.64 -3.84
CA ASP A 33 25.80 11.99 -4.58
C ASP A 33 26.10 11.96 -6.08
N HIS A 34 25.43 11.09 -6.83
CA HIS A 34 25.31 11.24 -8.28
C HIS A 34 23.95 11.90 -8.55
N GLU A 35 23.98 13.14 -9.00
CA GLU A 35 22.77 13.78 -9.52
C GLU A 35 22.46 13.19 -10.89
N LEU A 36 21.25 12.68 -11.04
CA LEU A 36 20.72 12.21 -12.32
C LEU A 36 20.29 13.38 -13.22
N GLY A 37 21.09 14.46 -13.21
CA GLY A 37 20.80 15.69 -13.95
C GLY A 37 19.65 16.50 -13.33
N ASP A 38 19.43 17.67 -13.91
CA ASP A 38 18.34 18.60 -13.55
C ASP A 38 16.99 18.08 -14.10
N VAL A 39 16.67 16.82 -13.76
CA VAL A 39 15.48 16.15 -14.24
C VAL A 39 14.32 16.61 -13.38
N LYS A 40 13.46 17.47 -13.90
CA LYS A 40 12.15 17.78 -13.32
C LYS A 40 11.25 16.54 -13.41
N THR A 41 11.61 15.51 -12.65
CA THR A 41 10.98 14.20 -12.67
C THR A 41 9.69 14.22 -11.88
N ALA A 42 8.59 13.82 -12.51
CA ALA A 42 7.31 13.63 -11.81
C ALA A 42 7.31 12.34 -10.99
N SER A 43 7.93 11.28 -11.48
CA SER A 43 8.08 9.99 -10.80
C SER A 43 9.30 9.24 -11.30
N THR A 44 9.75 8.28 -10.50
CA THR A 44 10.88 7.40 -10.79
C THR A 44 10.47 5.95 -10.60
N LEU A 45 11.11 5.02 -11.31
CA LEU A 45 10.86 3.59 -11.19
C LEU A 45 12.11 2.79 -11.56
N PHE A 46 12.57 1.93 -10.65
CA PHE A 46 13.60 0.95 -10.96
C PHE A 46 13.04 -0.26 -11.72
N SER A 47 13.88 -0.89 -12.55
CA SER A 47 13.67 -2.28 -12.94
C SER A 47 13.80 -3.22 -11.74
N ALA A 48 13.23 -4.42 -11.83
CA ALA A 48 13.24 -5.39 -10.73
C ALA A 48 14.66 -5.80 -10.28
N ASP A 49 15.61 -5.78 -11.20
CA ASP A 49 17.03 -6.08 -10.95
C ASP A 49 17.86 -4.85 -10.55
N GLY A 50 17.24 -3.66 -10.53
CA GLY A 50 17.89 -2.40 -10.16
C GLY A 50 18.88 -1.84 -11.19
N ARG A 51 19.01 -2.45 -12.37
CA ARG A 51 19.94 -2.00 -13.40
C ARG A 51 19.48 -0.78 -14.18
N LEU A 52 18.17 -0.64 -14.31
CA LEU A 52 17.58 0.47 -15.03
C LEU A 52 16.74 1.34 -14.09
N LEU A 53 16.76 2.63 -14.36
CA LEU A 53 15.92 3.62 -13.68
C LEU A 53 15.17 4.44 -14.72
N ALA A 54 13.85 4.37 -14.73
CA ALA A 54 13.00 5.23 -15.54
C ALA A 54 12.65 6.50 -14.76
N CYS A 55 12.91 7.65 -15.36
CA CYS A 55 12.57 8.97 -14.85
C CYS A 55 11.50 9.59 -15.75
N VAL A 56 10.33 9.89 -15.19
CA VAL A 56 9.20 10.47 -15.93
C VAL A 56 9.34 12.00 -15.92
N GLY A 57 9.62 12.57 -17.08
CA GLY A 57 9.63 14.00 -17.32
C GLY A 57 8.27 14.53 -17.79
N ALA A 58 8.20 15.81 -18.11
CA ALA A 58 6.99 16.45 -18.65
C ALA A 58 6.68 16.01 -20.09
N ALA A 59 7.72 15.81 -20.90
CA ALA A 59 7.60 15.49 -22.34
C ALA A 59 7.99 14.05 -22.68
N ASP A 60 8.75 13.40 -21.82
CA ASP A 60 9.38 12.11 -22.11
C ASP A 60 9.54 11.26 -20.86
N VAL A 61 9.93 10.00 -21.06
CA VAL A 61 10.47 9.11 -20.05
C VAL A 61 11.91 8.77 -20.44
N THR A 62 12.86 9.12 -19.58
CA THR A 62 14.27 8.82 -19.78
C THR A 62 14.66 7.63 -18.93
N ILE A 63 15.31 6.64 -19.54
CA ILE A 63 15.79 5.42 -18.91
C ILE A 63 17.30 5.51 -18.76
N TYR A 64 17.78 5.37 -17.54
CA TYR A 64 19.20 5.38 -17.17
C TYR A 64 19.68 3.97 -16.83
N ASP A 65 20.91 3.68 -17.18
CA ASP A 65 21.68 2.56 -16.59
C ASP A 65 22.24 3.04 -15.24
N THR A 66 21.91 2.36 -14.16
CA THR A 66 22.23 2.77 -12.80
C THR A 66 23.70 2.55 -12.43
N MET A 67 24.44 1.74 -13.20
CA MET A 67 25.86 1.49 -12.96
C MET A 67 26.74 2.56 -13.58
N SER A 68 26.41 2.96 -14.80
CA SER A 68 27.17 3.96 -15.56
C SER A 68 26.57 5.38 -15.47
N ASN A 69 25.35 5.51 -14.96
CA ASN A 69 24.53 6.73 -15.01
C ASN A 69 24.30 7.27 -16.44
N ALA A 70 24.53 6.44 -17.44
CA ALA A 70 24.31 6.82 -18.83
C ALA A 70 22.83 6.69 -19.23
N VAL A 71 22.40 7.56 -20.13
CA VAL A 71 21.08 7.45 -20.74
C VAL A 71 21.05 6.28 -21.70
N VAL A 72 20.25 5.27 -21.40
CA VAL A 72 19.99 4.11 -22.27
C VAL A 72 18.99 4.49 -23.35
N ARG A 73 17.92 5.21 -22.97
CA ARG A 73 16.84 5.55 -23.89
C ARG A 73 16.05 6.77 -23.40
N THR A 74 15.59 7.58 -24.35
CA THR A 74 14.58 8.60 -24.11
C THR A 74 13.38 8.31 -25.01
N ILE A 75 12.21 8.20 -24.40
CA ILE A 75 10.94 7.88 -25.07
C ILE A 75 10.05 9.10 -25.01
N ALA A 76 9.71 9.66 -26.18
CA ALA A 76 8.79 10.79 -26.26
C ALA A 76 7.36 10.33 -25.94
N CYS A 77 6.87 10.66 -24.75
CA CYS A 77 5.52 10.33 -24.27
C CYS A 77 5.02 11.40 -23.28
N PRO A 78 4.62 12.55 -23.78
CA PRO A 78 4.20 13.68 -22.97
C PRO A 78 2.96 13.33 -22.14
N GLY A 79 2.91 13.86 -20.92
CA GLY A 79 1.77 13.66 -20.02
C GLY A 79 1.66 12.24 -19.44
N THR A 80 2.75 11.49 -19.43
CA THR A 80 2.81 10.18 -18.73
C THR A 80 2.60 10.37 -17.23
N ILE A 81 1.68 9.60 -16.65
CA ILE A 81 1.35 9.64 -15.22
C ILE A 81 1.67 8.34 -14.50
N ALA A 82 1.91 7.26 -15.23
CA ALA A 82 2.32 5.98 -14.66
C ALA A 82 3.22 5.21 -15.63
N THR A 83 4.21 4.53 -15.06
CA THR A 83 5.16 3.67 -15.77
C THR A 83 5.29 2.34 -15.03
N HIS A 84 5.62 1.28 -15.77
CA HIS A 84 5.89 -0.04 -15.18
C HIS A 84 6.83 -0.82 -16.08
N PHE A 85 7.97 -1.30 -15.54
CA PHE A 85 8.82 -2.26 -16.23
C PHE A 85 8.19 -3.65 -16.19
N SER A 86 8.40 -4.43 -17.24
CA SER A 86 8.20 -5.88 -17.15
C SER A 86 9.25 -6.50 -16.19
N PRO A 87 9.02 -7.70 -15.63
CA PRO A 87 9.94 -8.32 -14.69
C PRO A 87 11.38 -8.44 -15.18
N GLY A 88 11.58 -8.81 -16.44
CA GLY A 88 12.89 -8.89 -17.11
C GLY A 88 13.41 -7.55 -17.65
N ALA A 89 12.66 -6.44 -17.42
CA ALA A 89 12.97 -5.11 -17.94
C ALA A 89 13.13 -5.01 -19.48
N THR A 90 12.60 -5.98 -20.21
CA THR A 90 12.56 -5.96 -21.68
C THR A 90 11.61 -4.90 -22.19
N PHE A 91 10.52 -4.66 -21.46
CA PHE A 91 9.46 -3.73 -21.81
C PHE A 91 9.21 -2.68 -20.73
N LEU A 92 8.77 -1.51 -21.19
CA LEU A 92 8.26 -0.43 -20.34
C LEU A 92 6.82 -0.11 -20.76
N SER A 93 5.88 -0.24 -19.86
CA SER A 93 4.51 0.22 -20.03
C SER A 93 4.38 1.67 -19.58
N THR A 94 3.68 2.50 -20.36
CA THR A 94 3.39 3.90 -20.03
C THR A 94 1.89 4.15 -20.14
N TYR A 95 1.34 4.93 -19.21
CA TYR A 95 -0.03 5.42 -19.28
C TYR A 95 -0.05 6.96 -19.28
N GLN A 96 -0.74 7.52 -20.26
CA GLN A 96 -0.94 8.95 -20.42
C GLN A 96 -2.40 9.30 -20.09
N LYS A 97 -2.61 10.45 -19.47
CA LYS A 97 -3.98 10.93 -19.23
C LYS A 97 -4.64 11.22 -20.58
N ALA A 98 -5.81 10.63 -20.81
CA ALA A 98 -6.59 10.91 -22.01
C ALA A 98 -6.93 12.42 -22.08
N ASN A 99 -6.69 13.06 -23.22
CA ASN A 99 -7.05 14.44 -23.43
C ASN A 99 -8.57 14.62 -23.40
N ALA A 100 -9.04 15.65 -22.71
CA ALA A 100 -10.48 15.97 -22.60
C ALA A 100 -11.14 16.38 -23.93
N SER A 101 -10.35 16.61 -24.98
CA SER A 101 -10.80 17.06 -26.29
C SER A 101 -11.52 16.02 -27.15
N GLY A 102 -11.68 14.78 -26.66
CA GLY A 102 -12.62 13.81 -27.24
C GLY A 102 -12.33 13.35 -28.67
N ALA A 103 -11.13 13.55 -29.21
CA ALA A 103 -10.67 12.90 -30.44
C ALA A 103 -10.44 11.41 -30.14
N GLY A 104 -11.44 10.59 -30.38
CA GLY A 104 -11.71 9.29 -29.79
C GLY A 104 -10.77 8.12 -30.06
N ASP A 105 -9.58 8.32 -30.63
CA ASP A 105 -8.68 7.23 -31.03
C ASP A 105 -7.23 7.36 -30.55
N GLU A 106 -6.91 8.30 -29.67
CA GLU A 106 -5.57 8.38 -29.14
C GLU A 106 -5.31 7.25 -28.12
N LYS A 107 -4.51 6.29 -28.53
CA LYS A 107 -4.03 5.19 -27.69
C LYS A 107 -3.16 5.78 -26.58
N ASN A 108 -3.59 5.66 -25.34
CA ASN A 108 -2.97 6.26 -24.16
C ASN A 108 -2.28 5.28 -23.21
N LEU A 109 -2.42 3.99 -23.45
CA LEU A 109 -1.64 2.91 -22.84
C LEU A 109 -0.71 2.36 -23.89
N SER A 110 0.60 2.48 -23.69
CA SER A 110 1.62 2.04 -24.64
C SER A 110 2.64 1.12 -23.96
N VAL A 111 3.19 0.18 -24.74
CA VAL A 111 4.31 -0.69 -24.34
C VAL A 111 5.46 -0.43 -25.29
N TRP A 112 6.62 -0.24 -24.72
CA TRP A 112 7.84 0.09 -25.44
C TRP A 112 8.89 -0.98 -25.19
N ARG A 113 9.60 -1.40 -26.22
CA ARG A 113 10.79 -2.24 -26.08
C ARG A 113 11.95 -1.37 -25.59
N VAL A 114 12.48 -1.64 -24.40
CA VAL A 114 13.50 -0.80 -23.75
C VAL A 114 14.76 -0.68 -24.61
N ALA A 115 15.22 -1.79 -25.21
CA ALA A 115 16.45 -1.82 -25.99
C ALA A 115 16.39 -0.92 -27.24
N THR A 116 15.25 -0.86 -27.93
CA THR A 116 15.09 -0.14 -29.21
C THR A 116 14.36 1.20 -29.07
N GLY A 117 13.51 1.34 -28.04
CA GLY A 117 12.57 2.46 -27.90
C GLY A 117 11.36 2.34 -28.83
N GLU A 118 11.17 1.19 -29.46
CA GLU A 118 10.04 0.90 -30.34
C GLU A 118 8.76 0.69 -29.53
N LYS A 119 7.65 1.26 -30.03
CA LYS A 119 6.32 1.02 -29.48
C LYS A 119 5.77 -0.28 -30.04
N VAL A 120 5.78 -1.36 -29.25
CA VAL A 120 5.35 -2.69 -29.66
C VAL A 120 3.86 -2.96 -29.44
N TYR A 121 3.21 -2.20 -28.55
CA TYR A 121 1.78 -2.33 -28.31
C TYR A 121 1.18 -1.00 -27.89
N ALA A 122 -0.05 -0.72 -28.29
CA ALA A 122 -0.78 0.43 -27.78
C ALA A 122 -2.29 0.22 -27.86
N CYS A 123 -3.00 0.71 -26.85
CA CYS A 123 -4.45 0.65 -26.83
C CYS A 123 -5.04 1.85 -26.08
N PHE A 124 -6.34 2.05 -26.22
CA PHE A 124 -7.07 3.03 -25.45
C PHE A 124 -7.52 2.44 -24.11
N GLN A 125 -7.22 3.14 -23.01
CA GLN A 125 -7.68 2.83 -21.67
C GLN A 125 -8.48 4.02 -21.14
N LYS A 126 -9.79 3.83 -20.95
CA LYS A 126 -10.76 4.90 -20.66
C LYS A 126 -10.48 5.66 -19.36
N SER A 127 -10.06 4.98 -18.32
CA SER A 127 -9.83 5.58 -17.00
C SER A 127 -8.60 4.96 -16.35
N PHE A 128 -7.86 5.77 -15.57
CA PHE A 128 -6.78 5.28 -14.74
C PHE A 128 -7.30 4.97 -13.33
N GLN A 129 -6.98 3.79 -12.86
CA GLN A 129 -7.20 3.35 -11.48
C GLN A 129 -5.90 2.73 -10.99
N SER A 130 -5.28 3.33 -10.00
CA SER A 130 -3.98 2.88 -9.46
C SER A 130 -4.03 1.45 -8.92
N ALA A 131 -5.17 1.02 -8.38
CA ALA A 131 -5.37 -0.34 -7.89
C ALA A 131 -5.28 -1.42 -8.99
N PHE A 132 -5.50 -1.05 -10.26
CA PHE A 132 -5.45 -1.96 -11.41
C PHE A 132 -4.19 -1.80 -12.26
N TRP A 133 -3.32 -0.88 -11.87
CA TRP A 133 -2.04 -0.70 -12.56
C TRP A 133 -1.02 -1.76 -12.12
N PRO A 134 -0.25 -2.38 -13.04
CA PRO A 134 -0.25 -2.20 -14.49
C PRO A 134 -1.42 -2.93 -15.18
N TYR A 135 -2.02 -2.30 -16.19
CA TYR A 135 -3.13 -2.90 -16.96
C TYR A 135 -2.67 -4.03 -17.89
N LEU A 136 -1.42 -3.99 -18.33
CA LEU A 136 -0.75 -5.09 -19.01
C LEU A 136 0.29 -5.66 -18.06
N GLN A 137 0.15 -6.92 -17.72
CA GLN A 137 1.00 -7.66 -16.80
C GLN A 137 1.82 -8.67 -17.58
N PHE A 138 3.06 -8.92 -17.17
CA PHE A 138 3.99 -9.80 -17.84
C PHE A 138 4.33 -11.01 -16.96
N SER A 139 4.65 -12.15 -17.61
CA SER A 139 5.30 -13.28 -16.95
C SER A 139 6.73 -12.91 -16.52
N ASP A 140 7.30 -13.68 -15.57
CA ASP A 140 8.63 -13.40 -15.01
C ASP A 140 9.75 -13.43 -16.06
N ASP A 141 9.55 -14.19 -17.15
CA ASP A 141 10.47 -14.29 -18.28
C ASP A 141 10.16 -13.29 -19.42
N ASP A 142 9.21 -12.40 -19.22
CA ASP A 142 8.70 -11.47 -20.22
C ASP A 142 8.14 -12.12 -21.50
N ALA A 143 7.93 -13.44 -21.54
CA ALA A 143 7.49 -14.15 -22.75
C ALA A 143 5.99 -13.99 -23.03
N VAL A 144 5.20 -13.79 -21.99
CA VAL A 144 3.74 -13.64 -22.06
C VAL A 144 3.31 -12.34 -21.41
N ALA A 145 2.39 -11.63 -22.06
CA ALA A 145 1.69 -10.49 -21.47
C ALA A 145 0.20 -10.79 -21.37
N CYS A 146 -0.45 -10.26 -20.33
CA CYS A 146 -1.87 -10.46 -20.11
C CYS A 146 -2.56 -9.16 -19.73
N ARG A 147 -3.80 -9.00 -20.22
CA ARG A 147 -4.65 -7.84 -19.94
C ARG A 147 -6.11 -8.24 -19.76
N ALA A 148 -6.73 -7.82 -18.66
CA ALA A 148 -8.18 -7.92 -18.52
C ALA A 148 -8.87 -6.84 -19.37
N VAL A 149 -9.82 -7.27 -20.18
CA VAL A 149 -10.68 -6.42 -21.02
C VAL A 149 -12.13 -6.78 -20.71
N THR A 150 -13.09 -5.94 -21.10
CA THR A 150 -14.51 -6.21 -20.85
C THR A 150 -14.92 -7.64 -21.27
N ASN A 151 -15.25 -8.51 -20.33
CA ASN A 151 -15.65 -9.92 -20.51
C ASN A 151 -14.56 -10.91 -20.95
N GLU A 152 -13.31 -10.50 -21.09
CA GLU A 152 -12.23 -11.38 -21.56
C GLU A 152 -10.92 -11.06 -20.86
N VAL A 153 -10.01 -12.03 -20.79
CA VAL A 153 -8.59 -11.83 -20.51
C VAL A 153 -7.83 -12.13 -21.80
N HIS A 154 -7.11 -11.14 -22.29
CA HIS A 154 -6.28 -11.27 -23.47
C HIS A 154 -4.86 -11.64 -23.08
N PHE A 155 -4.32 -12.67 -23.71
CA PHE A 155 -2.93 -13.09 -23.57
C PHE A 155 -2.19 -12.83 -24.87
N PHE A 156 -1.02 -12.27 -24.77
CA PHE A 156 -0.15 -11.93 -25.90
C PHE A 156 1.18 -12.65 -25.74
N ARG A 157 1.72 -13.14 -26.82
CA ARG A 157 3.14 -13.46 -26.90
C ARG A 157 3.89 -12.16 -27.12
N THR A 158 4.96 -11.93 -26.40
CA THR A 158 5.69 -10.66 -26.45
C THR A 158 6.63 -10.51 -27.65
N ASP A 159 6.86 -11.62 -28.40
CA ASP A 159 7.51 -11.60 -29.71
C ASP A 159 6.57 -11.05 -30.80
N ASP A 160 5.26 -11.15 -30.62
CA ASP A 160 4.25 -10.68 -31.57
C ASP A 160 2.97 -10.23 -30.86
N PHE A 161 2.88 -8.94 -30.55
CA PHE A 161 1.70 -8.36 -29.91
C PHE A 161 0.48 -8.18 -30.84
N GLU A 162 0.68 -8.23 -32.17
CA GLU A 162 -0.37 -7.84 -33.10
C GLU A 162 -1.22 -9.01 -33.58
N THR A 163 -0.62 -10.16 -33.85
CA THR A 163 -1.29 -11.22 -34.63
C THR A 163 -1.90 -12.34 -33.81
N ARG A 164 -1.56 -12.51 -32.52
CA ARG A 164 -1.94 -13.72 -31.78
C ARG A 164 -2.35 -13.47 -30.32
N ALA A 165 -3.40 -12.71 -30.13
CA ALA A 165 -4.03 -12.67 -28.81
C ALA A 165 -4.91 -13.90 -28.59
N THR A 166 -4.54 -14.75 -27.64
CA THR A 166 -5.46 -15.75 -27.09
C THR A 166 -6.40 -15.05 -26.13
N ARG A 167 -7.70 -15.30 -26.23
CA ARG A 167 -8.73 -14.63 -25.43
C ARG A 167 -9.46 -15.64 -24.56
N LEU A 168 -9.30 -15.54 -23.25
CA LEU A 168 -10.05 -16.30 -22.27
C LEU A 168 -11.36 -15.57 -21.95
N ARG A 169 -12.49 -16.22 -22.19
CA ARG A 169 -13.80 -15.63 -21.93
C ARG A 169 -14.14 -15.65 -20.44
N VAL A 170 -14.24 -14.48 -19.81
CA VAL A 170 -14.67 -14.30 -18.41
C VAL A 170 -15.70 -13.18 -18.36
N PRO A 171 -16.99 -13.50 -18.51
CA PRO A 171 -18.05 -12.49 -18.54
C PRO A 171 -18.07 -11.64 -17.28
N GLN A 172 -18.16 -10.32 -17.44
CA GLN A 172 -18.25 -9.32 -16.38
C GLN A 172 -17.00 -9.26 -15.47
N ILE A 173 -15.84 -9.66 -15.95
CA ILE A 173 -14.59 -9.52 -15.23
C ILE A 173 -14.35 -8.05 -14.81
N ALA A 174 -14.00 -7.84 -13.55
CA ALA A 174 -13.61 -6.54 -13.02
C ALA A 174 -12.10 -6.43 -12.83
N LEU A 175 -11.45 -7.52 -12.43
CA LEU A 175 -10.01 -7.57 -12.17
C LEU A 175 -9.45 -8.91 -12.63
N GLY A 176 -8.26 -8.87 -13.24
CA GLY A 176 -7.42 -10.02 -13.52
C GLY A 176 -6.00 -9.76 -13.03
N LYS A 177 -5.39 -10.72 -12.33
CA LYS A 177 -3.98 -10.62 -11.87
C LYS A 177 -3.23 -11.89 -12.19
N LEU A 178 -2.12 -11.73 -12.92
CA LEU A 178 -1.23 -12.80 -13.31
C LEU A 178 -0.43 -13.30 -12.11
N SER A 179 -0.21 -14.61 -12.00
CA SER A 179 0.68 -15.16 -10.98
C SER A 179 2.15 -14.99 -11.39
N PRO A 180 3.08 -14.95 -10.43
CA PRO A 180 4.50 -15.15 -10.72
C PRO A 180 4.77 -16.53 -11.33
N GLY A 181 5.94 -16.69 -11.93
CA GLY A 181 6.44 -17.95 -12.48
C GLY A 181 6.40 -18.03 -14.00
N PRO A 182 7.05 -19.05 -14.58
CA PRO A 182 7.21 -19.20 -16.04
C PRO A 182 5.95 -19.67 -16.76
N SER A 183 5.00 -20.25 -16.05
CA SER A 183 3.68 -20.67 -16.57
C SER A 183 2.57 -20.02 -15.73
N PRO A 184 2.37 -18.71 -15.89
CA PRO A 184 1.56 -17.98 -14.95
C PRO A 184 0.07 -18.26 -15.11
N ALA A 185 -0.59 -18.64 -14.00
CA ALA A 185 -2.04 -18.66 -13.88
C ALA A 185 -2.60 -17.23 -13.80
N VAL A 186 -3.87 -17.05 -14.05
CA VAL A 186 -4.56 -15.78 -13.85
C VAL A 186 -5.69 -15.91 -12.84
N ALA A 187 -5.63 -15.10 -11.77
CA ALA A 187 -6.77 -14.91 -10.86
C ALA A 187 -7.68 -13.84 -11.43
N THR A 188 -8.98 -14.12 -11.45
CA THR A 188 -10.00 -13.21 -11.99
C THR A 188 -11.09 -12.98 -10.95
N PHE A 189 -11.63 -11.77 -10.92
CA PHE A 189 -12.77 -11.41 -10.08
C PHE A 189 -13.93 -10.93 -10.91
N VAL A 190 -15.09 -11.52 -10.63
CA VAL A 190 -16.38 -11.10 -11.14
C VAL A 190 -17.22 -10.60 -9.96
N PRO A 191 -17.63 -9.33 -9.91
CA PRO A 191 -18.36 -8.77 -8.79
C PRO A 191 -19.79 -9.29 -8.70
N GLU A 192 -20.38 -9.19 -7.51
CA GLU A 192 -21.79 -9.51 -7.27
C GLU A 192 -22.71 -8.68 -8.16
N LYS A 193 -23.72 -9.35 -8.76
CA LYS A 193 -24.71 -8.68 -9.59
C LYS A 193 -26.09 -9.31 -9.47
N LYS A 194 -27.09 -8.52 -9.16
CA LYS A 194 -28.51 -8.93 -9.13
C LYS A 194 -28.77 -10.21 -8.32
N GLY A 195 -28.14 -10.35 -7.14
CA GLY A 195 -28.29 -11.52 -6.27
C GLY A 195 -27.45 -12.74 -6.66
N ILE A 196 -26.69 -12.68 -7.76
CA ILE A 196 -25.67 -13.68 -8.08
C ILE A 196 -24.40 -13.28 -7.31
N PRO A 197 -23.87 -14.15 -6.43
CA PRO A 197 -22.66 -13.83 -5.66
C PRO A 197 -21.47 -13.53 -6.57
N GLY A 198 -20.60 -12.66 -6.12
CA GLY A 198 -19.31 -12.44 -6.76
C GLY A 198 -18.49 -13.73 -6.77
N SER A 199 -17.56 -13.86 -7.67
CA SER A 199 -16.69 -15.04 -7.73
C SER A 199 -15.25 -14.68 -8.08
N VAL A 200 -14.34 -15.39 -7.42
CA VAL A 200 -12.92 -15.45 -7.80
C VAL A 200 -12.68 -16.79 -8.47
N SER A 201 -12.01 -16.76 -9.60
CA SER A 201 -11.59 -17.97 -10.33
C SER A 201 -10.12 -17.87 -10.68
N VAL A 202 -9.41 -18.98 -10.57
CA VAL A 202 -8.02 -19.13 -11.00
C VAL A 202 -8.02 -19.99 -12.27
N PHE A 203 -7.47 -19.47 -13.35
CA PHE A 203 -7.35 -20.18 -14.61
C PHE A 203 -5.89 -20.52 -14.85
N PRO A 204 -5.59 -21.76 -15.30
CA PRO A 204 -4.25 -22.09 -15.78
C PRO A 204 -3.94 -21.25 -17.05
N PRO A 205 -2.66 -21.12 -17.44
CA PRO A 205 -2.31 -20.47 -18.70
C PRO A 205 -3.00 -21.18 -19.86
N PRO A 206 -3.49 -20.42 -20.87
CA PRO A 206 -4.03 -21.05 -22.07
C PRO A 206 -2.95 -21.86 -22.78
N PRO A 207 -3.30 -22.90 -23.53
CA PRO A 207 -2.33 -23.66 -24.31
C PRO A 207 -1.51 -22.75 -25.24
N ALA A 208 -0.20 -23.00 -25.33
CA ALA A 208 0.75 -22.11 -26.03
C ALA A 208 0.39 -21.87 -27.51
N ASP A 209 -0.21 -22.87 -28.17
CA ASP A 209 -0.55 -22.83 -29.61
C ASP A 209 -2.01 -22.33 -29.82
N SER A 210 -2.73 -21.96 -28.76
CA SER A 210 -4.10 -21.52 -28.89
C SER A 210 -4.19 -20.12 -29.49
N GLN A 211 -5.21 -19.91 -30.32
CA GLN A 211 -5.51 -18.62 -30.94
C GLN A 211 -7.01 -18.31 -30.85
N GLY A 212 -7.33 -17.02 -30.82
CA GLY A 212 -8.73 -16.61 -30.76
C GLY A 212 -9.34 -16.81 -29.38
N VAL A 213 -10.66 -17.09 -29.34
CA VAL A 213 -11.38 -17.31 -28.08
C VAL A 213 -11.22 -18.76 -27.63
N VAL A 214 -10.73 -18.94 -26.41
CA VAL A 214 -10.57 -20.25 -25.78
C VAL A 214 -11.48 -20.36 -24.56
N GLU A 215 -12.01 -21.55 -24.33
CA GLU A 215 -12.70 -21.91 -23.10
C GLU A 215 -11.77 -22.78 -22.27
N VAL A 216 -11.30 -22.24 -21.15
CA VAL A 216 -10.48 -22.96 -20.17
C VAL A 216 -11.29 -23.09 -18.89
N GLN A 217 -11.34 -24.28 -18.33
CA GLN A 217 -11.97 -24.47 -17.02
C GLN A 217 -11.07 -23.91 -15.91
N PRO A 218 -11.64 -23.20 -14.93
CA PRO A 218 -10.84 -22.74 -13.81
C PRO A 218 -10.36 -23.93 -12.97
N SER A 219 -9.10 -23.88 -12.55
CA SER A 219 -8.52 -24.86 -11.61
C SER A 219 -9.03 -24.66 -10.18
N ALA A 220 -9.38 -23.43 -9.82
CA ALA A 220 -9.98 -23.09 -8.53
C ALA A 220 -11.08 -22.05 -8.71
N ARG A 221 -12.18 -22.17 -7.95
CA ARG A 221 -13.25 -21.18 -7.95
C ARG A 221 -13.90 -21.05 -6.57
N LYS A 222 -14.09 -19.81 -6.12
CA LYS A 222 -14.75 -19.48 -4.85
C LYS A 222 -15.79 -18.39 -5.03
N ALA A 223 -16.97 -18.58 -4.42
CA ALA A 223 -18.02 -17.57 -4.38
C ALA A 223 -17.81 -16.62 -3.19
N PHE A 224 -18.12 -15.35 -3.41
CA PHE A 224 -18.01 -14.29 -2.41
C PHE A 224 -19.36 -13.55 -2.31
N PHE A 225 -19.83 -13.42 -1.09
CA PHE A 225 -21.01 -12.64 -0.77
C PHE A 225 -20.59 -11.30 -0.17
N ARG A 226 -21.24 -10.21 -0.58
CA ARG A 226 -21.01 -8.85 -0.09
C ARG A 226 -19.56 -8.36 -0.30
N VAL A 227 -18.93 -8.73 -1.39
CA VAL A 227 -17.62 -8.24 -1.77
C VAL A 227 -17.78 -7.38 -3.03
N ASN A 228 -17.40 -6.10 -2.90
CA ASN A 228 -17.49 -5.16 -4.02
C ASN A 228 -16.17 -5.07 -4.77
N GLU A 229 -15.08 -5.17 -4.04
CA GLU A 229 -13.71 -5.07 -4.57
C GLU A 229 -12.84 -6.18 -3.97
N VAL A 230 -11.86 -6.63 -4.71
CA VAL A 230 -10.85 -7.58 -4.24
C VAL A 230 -9.45 -7.07 -4.56
N ASP A 231 -8.50 -7.42 -3.70
CA ASP A 231 -7.07 -7.38 -4.02
C ASP A 231 -6.50 -8.80 -3.99
N PHE A 232 -5.70 -9.11 -5.02
CA PHE A 232 -5.03 -10.40 -5.15
C PHE A 232 -3.57 -10.28 -4.73
N MET A 233 -3.15 -11.08 -3.79
CA MET A 233 -1.76 -11.20 -3.36
C MET A 233 -1.28 -12.62 -3.65
N TRP A 234 -0.60 -12.80 -4.78
CA TRP A 234 0.01 -14.07 -5.13
C TRP A 234 1.20 -14.40 -4.23
N ALA A 235 1.35 -15.66 -3.89
CA ALA A 235 2.58 -16.17 -3.32
C ALA A 235 3.73 -16.00 -4.34
N PRO A 236 4.97 -15.72 -3.92
CA PRO A 236 6.10 -15.55 -4.83
C PRO A 236 6.34 -16.73 -5.78
N ASP A 237 5.97 -17.95 -5.38
CA ASP A 237 6.07 -19.17 -6.22
C ASP A 237 4.85 -19.39 -7.13
N GLY A 238 3.84 -18.53 -7.09
CA GLY A 238 2.63 -18.61 -7.91
C GLY A 238 1.65 -19.73 -7.54
N ARG A 239 1.91 -20.52 -6.47
CA ARG A 239 1.10 -21.69 -6.12
C ARG A 239 -0.17 -21.38 -5.35
N ALA A 240 -0.25 -20.21 -4.72
CA ALA A 240 -1.41 -19.79 -3.94
C ALA A 240 -1.62 -18.28 -4.04
N VAL A 241 -2.86 -17.85 -3.79
CA VAL A 241 -3.25 -16.45 -3.77
C VAL A 241 -4.06 -16.14 -2.51
N LEU A 242 -3.70 -15.05 -1.83
CA LEU A 242 -4.56 -14.42 -0.84
C LEU A 242 -5.50 -13.46 -1.54
N VAL A 243 -6.78 -13.55 -1.21
CA VAL A 243 -7.85 -12.70 -1.75
C VAL A 243 -8.40 -11.86 -0.62
N LEU A 244 -8.04 -10.58 -0.61
CA LEU A 244 -8.60 -9.60 0.31
C LEU A 244 -9.84 -9.00 -0.32
N GLY A 245 -11.00 -9.38 0.18
CA GLY A 245 -12.29 -8.83 -0.22
C GLY A 245 -12.68 -7.65 0.67
N SER A 246 -13.21 -6.59 0.08
CA SER A 246 -13.75 -5.44 0.78
C SER A 246 -15.20 -5.16 0.38
N CYS A 247 -15.99 -4.72 1.36
CA CYS A 247 -17.38 -4.29 1.19
C CYS A 247 -17.54 -2.89 1.77
N ASP A 248 -18.13 -1.97 1.01
CA ASP A 248 -18.37 -0.58 1.44
C ASP A 248 -19.38 -0.45 2.59
N VAL A 249 -20.14 -1.52 2.90
CA VAL A 249 -21.19 -1.53 3.91
C VAL A 249 -20.83 -2.50 5.04
N ASP A 250 -20.54 -1.96 6.20
CA ASP A 250 -20.48 -2.75 7.43
C ASP A 250 -21.90 -2.94 8.00
N VAL A 251 -22.35 -4.18 8.06
CA VAL A 251 -23.68 -4.54 8.61
C VAL A 251 -23.73 -4.35 10.12
N THR A 252 -22.58 -4.46 10.78
CA THR A 252 -22.46 -4.27 12.23
C THR A 252 -22.46 -2.81 12.67
N ASN A 253 -22.30 -1.87 11.73
CA ASN A 253 -22.12 -0.43 11.97
C ASN A 253 -20.94 -0.08 12.91
N GLN A 254 -19.98 -1.00 13.10
CA GLN A 254 -18.81 -0.78 13.94
C GLN A 254 -17.65 -0.15 13.17
N SER A 255 -17.62 -0.28 11.84
CA SER A 255 -16.60 0.27 10.99
C SER A 255 -17.17 1.24 9.96
N TYR A 256 -16.67 2.48 9.98
CA TYR A 256 -16.96 3.46 8.93
C TYR A 256 -16.37 3.05 7.56
N TYR A 257 -15.32 2.24 7.57
CA TYR A 257 -14.57 1.83 6.37
C TYR A 257 -15.08 0.55 5.72
N GLY A 258 -16.21 0.00 6.18
CA GLY A 258 -16.76 -1.23 5.64
C GLY A 258 -16.19 -2.48 6.32
N GLU A 259 -16.46 -3.63 5.71
CA GLU A 259 -16.03 -4.95 6.17
C GLU A 259 -14.97 -5.51 5.22
N THR A 260 -13.94 -6.16 5.78
CA THR A 260 -12.92 -6.86 5.00
C THR A 260 -12.93 -8.35 5.33
N SER A 261 -12.63 -9.17 4.34
CA SER A 261 -12.48 -10.62 4.50
C SER A 261 -11.25 -11.12 3.77
N LEU A 262 -10.51 -12.04 4.37
CA LEU A 262 -9.33 -12.63 3.76
C LEU A 262 -9.59 -14.12 3.46
N SER A 263 -9.38 -14.51 2.22
CA SER A 263 -9.45 -15.90 1.77
C SER A 263 -8.13 -16.33 1.19
N PHE A 264 -7.82 -17.62 1.37
CA PHE A 264 -6.67 -18.30 0.80
C PHE A 264 -7.17 -19.27 -0.26
N MET A 265 -6.51 -19.31 -1.41
CA MET A 265 -6.82 -20.24 -2.50
C MET A 265 -5.52 -20.78 -3.10
N ARG A 266 -5.41 -22.11 -3.22
CA ARG A 266 -4.33 -22.72 -4.02
C ARG A 266 -4.69 -22.64 -5.50
N ALA A 267 -3.68 -22.40 -6.33
CA ALA A 267 -3.86 -22.30 -7.77
C ALA A 267 -4.32 -23.62 -8.42
N ASP A 268 -3.99 -24.76 -7.83
CA ASP A 268 -4.41 -26.10 -8.26
C ASP A 268 -5.81 -26.50 -7.77
N GLY A 269 -6.47 -25.68 -6.95
CA GLY A 269 -7.79 -25.97 -6.38
C GLY A 269 -7.80 -26.96 -5.22
N ALA A 270 -6.64 -27.46 -4.78
CA ALA A 270 -6.57 -28.47 -3.71
C ALA A 270 -6.98 -27.93 -2.33
N LEU A 271 -6.88 -26.61 -2.11
CA LEU A 271 -7.29 -25.96 -0.85
C LEU A 271 -7.85 -24.57 -1.16
N ASP A 272 -9.06 -24.31 -0.69
CA ASP A 272 -9.64 -22.99 -0.57
C ASP A 272 -10.29 -22.82 0.81
N CYS A 273 -9.98 -21.76 1.51
CA CYS A 273 -10.55 -21.50 2.83
C CYS A 273 -10.65 -19.99 3.11
N LYS A 274 -11.49 -19.62 4.07
CA LYS A 274 -11.39 -18.32 4.73
C LYS A 274 -10.26 -18.40 5.74
N VAL A 275 -9.34 -17.43 5.73
CA VAL A 275 -8.24 -17.38 6.71
C VAL A 275 -8.86 -17.28 8.12
N PRO A 276 -8.50 -18.19 9.07
CA PRO A 276 -9.10 -18.23 10.41
C PRO A 276 -8.54 -17.10 11.29
N LEU A 277 -9.17 -15.92 11.21
CA LEU A 277 -8.84 -14.76 12.03
C LEU A 277 -9.68 -14.83 13.32
N ASP A 278 -9.01 -14.87 14.47
CA ASP A 278 -9.62 -15.05 15.81
C ASP A 278 -9.94 -13.72 16.51
N LYS A 279 -9.86 -12.60 15.79
CA LYS A 279 -10.19 -11.27 16.29
C LYS A 279 -11.05 -10.50 15.28
N GLU A 280 -12.14 -9.93 15.75
CA GLU A 280 -13.02 -9.07 14.93
C GLU A 280 -12.33 -7.76 14.53
N GLY A 281 -12.72 -7.24 13.37
CA GLY A 281 -12.26 -5.99 12.81
C GLY A 281 -11.59 -6.17 11.45
N PRO A 282 -11.09 -5.07 10.85
CA PRO A 282 -10.55 -5.08 9.51
C PRO A 282 -9.21 -5.82 9.43
N VAL A 283 -8.93 -6.34 8.23
CA VAL A 283 -7.57 -6.74 7.84
C VAL A 283 -6.82 -5.46 7.44
N HIS A 284 -5.76 -5.14 8.18
CA HIS A 284 -4.95 -3.95 7.91
C HIS A 284 -3.92 -4.20 6.83
N GLU A 285 -3.25 -5.34 6.89
CA GLU A 285 -2.29 -5.77 5.88
C GLU A 285 -2.09 -7.29 5.93
N ALA A 286 -1.83 -7.88 4.78
CA ALA A 286 -1.36 -9.25 4.65
C ALA A 286 -0.13 -9.28 3.74
N ALA A 287 0.86 -10.11 4.04
CA ALA A 287 2.09 -10.22 3.26
C ALA A 287 2.63 -11.65 3.24
N TRP A 288 2.98 -12.11 2.05
CA TRP A 288 3.67 -13.37 1.86
C TRP A 288 5.12 -13.29 2.31
N SER A 289 5.61 -14.36 2.92
CA SER A 289 7.05 -14.59 3.02
C SER A 289 7.64 -14.77 1.62
N PRO A 290 8.84 -14.23 1.35
CA PRO A 290 9.53 -14.49 0.07
C PRO A 290 9.77 -15.97 -0.21
N THR A 291 9.74 -16.83 0.80
CA THR A 291 9.87 -18.29 0.65
C THR A 291 8.57 -18.99 0.25
N SER A 292 7.44 -18.27 0.24
CA SER A 292 6.09 -18.81 0.00
C SER A 292 5.60 -19.86 1.01
N GLU A 293 6.39 -20.18 2.04
CA GLU A 293 6.01 -21.17 3.07
C GLU A 293 5.03 -20.63 4.10
N GLU A 294 5.02 -19.30 4.28
CA GLU A 294 4.27 -18.61 5.33
C GLU A 294 3.73 -17.28 4.81
N PHE A 295 2.67 -16.81 5.43
CA PHE A 295 2.20 -15.43 5.26
C PHE A 295 1.81 -14.85 6.62
N VAL A 296 1.87 -13.53 6.72
CA VAL A 296 1.50 -12.80 7.94
C VAL A 296 0.27 -11.95 7.68
N VAL A 297 -0.60 -11.86 8.68
CA VAL A 297 -1.79 -11.00 8.63
C VAL A 297 -1.81 -10.11 9.87
N VAL A 298 -2.03 -8.81 9.65
CA VAL A 298 -2.30 -7.82 10.69
C VAL A 298 -3.78 -7.48 10.65
N TYR A 299 -4.54 -7.77 11.70
CA TYR A 299 -5.99 -7.72 11.69
C TYR A 299 -6.61 -7.37 13.04
N GLY A 300 -7.88 -7.03 12.98
CA GLY A 300 -8.73 -6.73 14.14
C GLY A 300 -8.69 -5.28 14.56
N PHE A 301 -9.69 -4.87 15.35
CA PHE A 301 -9.74 -3.54 15.94
C PHE A 301 -8.51 -3.30 16.82
N MET A 302 -8.05 -2.03 16.86
CA MET A 302 -6.86 -1.67 17.65
C MET A 302 -7.06 -1.97 19.15
N PRO A 303 -6.04 -2.55 19.79
CA PRO A 303 -4.71 -2.93 19.28
C PRO A 303 -4.78 -4.13 18.32
N ALA A 304 -4.32 -3.95 17.06
CA ALA A 304 -4.38 -4.99 16.03
C ALA A 304 -3.50 -6.19 16.38
N LYS A 305 -3.93 -7.39 15.98
CA LYS A 305 -3.21 -8.64 16.17
C LYS A 305 -2.40 -8.98 14.92
N ALA A 306 -1.20 -9.50 15.08
CA ALA A 306 -0.37 -9.99 13.99
C ALA A 306 -0.09 -11.48 14.16
N THR A 307 -0.47 -12.27 13.15
CA THR A 307 -0.34 -13.74 13.16
C THR A 307 0.33 -14.23 11.88
N ILE A 308 1.30 -15.13 12.04
CA ILE A 308 1.92 -15.89 10.95
C ILE A 308 1.08 -17.14 10.72
N PHE A 309 0.80 -17.44 9.46
CA PHE A 309 0.07 -18.61 9.01
C PHE A 309 0.97 -19.51 8.18
N ASP A 310 0.76 -20.81 8.31
CA ASP A 310 1.36 -21.83 7.44
C ASP A 310 0.64 -21.84 6.08
N ALA A 311 1.39 -21.73 4.99
CA ALA A 311 0.81 -21.66 3.65
C ALA A 311 0.30 -23.03 3.14
N ALA A 312 0.81 -24.15 3.65
CA ALA A 312 0.37 -25.46 3.19
C ALA A 312 -1.03 -25.83 3.70
N LYS A 313 -1.38 -25.35 4.92
CA LYS A 313 -2.62 -25.70 5.61
C LYS A 313 -3.55 -24.52 5.84
N CYS A 314 -3.06 -23.28 5.67
CA CYS A 314 -3.76 -22.04 6.04
C CYS A 314 -4.14 -21.99 7.54
N GLU A 315 -3.29 -22.54 8.41
CA GLU A 315 -3.47 -22.57 9.87
C GLU A 315 -2.57 -21.54 10.56
N PRO A 316 -3.01 -20.96 11.70
CA PRO A 316 -2.17 -20.08 12.48
C PRO A 316 -0.97 -20.83 13.07
N LYS A 317 0.23 -20.34 12.82
CA LYS A 317 1.50 -20.95 13.24
C LYS A 317 2.16 -20.23 14.41
N TYR A 318 2.19 -18.90 14.36
CA TYR A 318 2.85 -18.07 15.36
C TYR A 318 2.19 -16.70 15.52
N GLN A 319 2.07 -16.22 16.76
CA GLN A 319 1.55 -14.90 17.06
C GLN A 319 2.69 -13.93 17.37
N LEU A 320 2.82 -12.87 16.57
CA LEU A 320 3.82 -11.82 16.81
C LEU A 320 3.38 -10.84 17.90
N GLY A 321 2.11 -10.93 18.34
CA GLY A 321 1.54 -10.11 19.41
C GLY A 321 0.46 -9.16 18.91
N ALA A 322 0.03 -8.27 19.82
CA ALA A 322 -0.93 -7.22 19.53
C ALA A 322 -0.35 -5.85 19.86
N GLY A 323 -0.86 -4.81 19.19
CA GLY A 323 -0.40 -3.45 19.39
C GLY A 323 -0.94 -2.47 18.34
N PRO A 324 -0.46 -1.21 18.36
CA PRO A 324 -0.82 -0.22 17.35
C PRO A 324 -0.06 -0.50 16.04
N HIS A 325 -0.43 -1.60 15.37
CA HIS A 325 0.23 -2.07 14.16
C HIS A 325 -0.73 -2.06 12.98
N ASN A 326 -0.24 -1.65 11.81
CA ASN A 326 -0.97 -1.70 10.54
C ASN A 326 -0.08 -2.05 9.35
N THR A 327 1.20 -2.35 9.61
CA THR A 327 2.20 -2.56 8.55
C THR A 327 3.09 -3.73 8.91
N VAL A 328 3.35 -4.58 7.93
CA VAL A 328 4.29 -5.71 8.03
C VAL A 328 5.18 -5.78 6.81
N ARG A 329 6.48 -6.03 7.01
CA ARG A 329 7.45 -6.19 5.90
C ARG A 329 8.39 -7.36 6.20
N TRP A 330 8.45 -8.30 5.27
CA TRP A 330 9.47 -9.33 5.25
C TRP A 330 10.77 -8.79 4.65
N ASN A 331 11.92 -9.22 5.19
CA ASN A 331 13.16 -9.02 4.48
C ASN A 331 13.24 -9.97 3.26
N PRO A 332 14.11 -9.70 2.26
CA PRO A 332 14.17 -10.50 1.02
C PRO A 332 14.40 -12.00 1.20
N PHE A 333 14.93 -12.42 2.35
CA PHE A 333 15.23 -13.84 2.63
C PHE A 333 14.15 -14.55 3.45
N GLY A 334 13.05 -13.86 3.83
CA GLY A 334 12.03 -14.44 4.69
C GLY A 334 12.46 -14.70 6.13
N ARG A 335 13.58 -14.11 6.55
CA ARG A 335 14.15 -14.31 7.89
C ARG A 335 13.70 -13.24 8.88
N PHE A 336 13.82 -11.96 8.52
CA PHE A 336 13.40 -10.89 9.40
C PHE A 336 12.02 -10.39 9.01
N VAL A 337 11.22 -10.08 10.04
CA VAL A 337 9.89 -9.48 9.90
C VAL A 337 9.87 -8.18 10.69
N LEU A 338 9.51 -7.10 10.00
CA LEU A 338 9.12 -5.84 10.62
C LEU A 338 7.61 -5.87 10.87
N LEU A 339 7.19 -5.56 12.09
CA LEU A 339 5.82 -5.21 12.44
C LEU A 339 5.79 -3.77 12.91
N ALA A 340 5.00 -2.92 12.26
CA ALA A 340 5.02 -1.49 12.52
C ALA A 340 3.63 -0.85 12.49
N GLY A 341 3.54 0.35 13.09
CA GLY A 341 2.34 1.19 13.07
C GLY A 341 2.64 2.57 12.48
N PHE A 342 2.36 2.75 11.18
CA PHE A 342 2.67 3.98 10.46
C PHE A 342 1.42 4.81 10.11
N GLY A 343 1.67 5.98 9.53
CA GLY A 343 0.61 6.92 9.14
C GLY A 343 -0.02 7.60 10.35
N ASN A 344 -1.24 7.20 10.71
CA ASN A 344 -1.98 7.75 11.86
C ASN A 344 -1.58 7.12 13.20
N LEU A 345 -0.68 6.13 13.18
CA LEU A 345 -0.18 5.45 14.37
C LEU A 345 1.16 6.03 14.83
N PRO A 346 1.60 5.76 16.07
CA PRO A 346 2.77 6.42 16.66
C PRO A 346 4.12 6.17 15.98
N GLY A 347 4.21 5.18 15.08
CA GLY A 347 5.44 4.81 14.41
C GLY A 347 6.23 3.71 15.14
N ASP A 348 5.60 2.97 16.03
CA ASP A 348 6.26 1.86 16.74
C ASP A 348 6.66 0.77 15.76
N MET A 349 7.87 0.26 15.90
CA MET A 349 8.45 -0.80 15.07
C MET A 349 8.98 -1.93 15.95
N LYS A 350 8.67 -3.18 15.59
CA LYS A 350 9.20 -4.39 16.21
C LYS A 350 9.86 -5.26 15.14
N PHE A 351 11.05 -5.75 15.44
CA PHE A 351 11.84 -6.58 14.54
C PHE A 351 11.91 -8.00 15.08
N PHE A 352 11.52 -8.95 14.26
CA PHE A 352 11.53 -10.36 14.61
C PHE A 352 12.50 -11.14 13.73
N ASP A 353 13.22 -12.10 14.31
CA ASP A 353 14.11 -13.05 13.63
C ASP A 353 13.48 -14.44 13.65
N ARG A 354 13.19 -15.00 12.47
CA ARG A 354 12.68 -16.36 12.29
C ARG A 354 13.79 -17.34 12.58
N LYS A 355 13.56 -18.26 13.49
CA LYS A 355 14.50 -19.32 13.87
C LYS A 355 14.29 -20.57 13.02
N ALA A 356 15.29 -21.44 13.02
CA ALA A 356 15.23 -22.72 12.29
C ALA A 356 14.06 -23.61 12.74
N ASP A 357 13.59 -23.48 14.00
CA ASP A 357 12.42 -24.17 14.52
C ASP A 357 11.08 -23.53 14.12
N GLY A 358 11.10 -22.52 13.25
CA GLY A 358 9.93 -21.79 12.78
C GLY A 358 9.34 -20.81 13.79
N LYS A 359 9.99 -20.58 14.94
CA LYS A 359 9.60 -19.55 15.90
C LYS A 359 10.20 -18.22 15.57
N TYR A 360 9.55 -17.16 16.06
CA TYR A 360 9.97 -15.78 15.85
C TYR A 360 10.44 -15.16 17.16
N LYS A 361 11.68 -14.68 17.18
CA LYS A 361 12.25 -14.00 18.34
C LYS A 361 12.29 -12.51 18.10
N LEU A 362 11.75 -11.71 19.03
CA LEU A 362 11.92 -10.26 19.03
C LEU A 362 13.42 -9.95 19.20
N VAL A 363 14.00 -9.23 18.24
CA VAL A 363 15.43 -8.84 18.25
C VAL A 363 15.63 -7.34 18.45
N GLY A 364 14.55 -6.55 18.36
CA GLY A 364 14.60 -5.13 18.65
C GLY A 364 13.24 -4.46 18.53
N ALA A 365 13.09 -3.34 19.23
CA ALA A 365 11.95 -2.46 19.14
C ALA A 365 12.44 -1.01 19.15
N THR A 366 11.79 -0.15 18.36
CA THR A 366 12.12 1.27 18.24
C THR A 366 10.92 2.04 17.68
N ARG A 367 11.09 3.34 17.46
CA ARG A 367 10.03 4.18 16.91
C ARG A 367 10.53 5.04 15.75
N ALA A 368 9.84 4.98 14.63
CA ALA A 368 10.00 5.87 13.48
C ALA A 368 8.76 6.75 13.35
N ALA A 369 8.65 7.77 14.21
CA ALA A 369 7.53 8.70 14.18
C ALA A 369 7.39 9.36 12.80
N CYS A 370 6.14 9.64 12.40
CA CYS A 370 5.78 10.27 11.13
C CYS A 370 6.15 9.47 9.86
N SER A 371 6.70 8.27 9.97
CA SER A 371 7.02 7.45 8.81
C SER A 371 5.77 6.98 8.09
N VAL A 372 5.82 6.94 6.76
CA VAL A 372 4.73 6.50 5.88
C VAL A 372 5.14 5.33 5.00
N THR A 373 6.43 5.14 4.79
CA THR A 373 7.00 4.02 4.02
C THR A 373 8.03 3.26 4.83
N ALA A 374 8.16 1.97 4.56
CA ALA A 374 9.22 1.12 5.10
C ALA A 374 9.61 0.07 4.06
N GLU A 375 10.90 -0.09 3.83
CA GLU A 375 11.46 -0.99 2.84
C GLU A 375 12.77 -1.60 3.33
N TRP A 376 12.92 -2.92 3.17
CA TRP A 376 14.16 -3.61 3.47
C TRP A 376 15.18 -3.43 2.34
N SER A 377 16.44 -3.26 2.71
CA SER A 377 17.54 -3.29 1.74
C SER A 377 17.64 -4.66 1.04
N PRO A 378 18.15 -4.73 -0.19
CA PRO A 378 18.32 -5.99 -0.92
C PRO A 378 19.17 -7.04 -0.18
N ASP A 379 20.13 -6.62 0.66
CA ASP A 379 20.92 -7.51 1.50
C ASP A 379 20.18 -7.97 2.78
N GLY A 380 18.92 -7.52 2.97
CA GLY A 380 18.05 -7.89 4.09
C GLY A 380 18.53 -7.45 5.48
N ARG A 381 19.51 -6.54 5.56
CA ARG A 381 20.16 -6.16 6.84
C ARG A 381 19.78 -4.78 7.33
N ARG A 382 19.22 -3.95 6.47
CA ARG A 382 18.84 -2.58 6.77
C ARG A 382 17.38 -2.35 6.38
N LEU A 383 16.73 -1.48 7.12
CA LEU A 383 15.40 -1.00 6.83
C LEU A 383 15.48 0.50 6.56
N LEU A 384 14.93 0.96 5.46
CA LEU A 384 14.69 2.36 5.18
C LEU A 384 13.26 2.72 5.58
N THR A 385 13.09 3.82 6.33
CA THR A 385 11.77 4.42 6.59
C THR A 385 11.79 5.85 6.14
N ALA A 386 10.70 6.34 5.53
CA ALA A 386 10.64 7.71 5.05
C ALA A 386 9.33 8.41 5.41
N THR A 387 9.45 9.73 5.61
CA THR A 387 8.36 10.69 5.73
C THR A 387 8.34 11.52 4.46
N VAL A 388 7.31 11.35 3.63
CA VAL A 388 7.26 11.92 2.28
C VAL A 388 6.06 12.84 2.07
N ALA A 389 6.29 13.91 1.30
CA ALA A 389 5.25 14.80 0.78
C ALA A 389 4.55 14.14 -0.44
N PRO A 390 3.28 14.43 -0.73
CA PRO A 390 2.41 15.40 -0.05
C PRO A 390 1.68 14.85 1.18
N ARG A 391 1.87 13.56 1.52
CA ARG A 391 1.11 12.94 2.62
C ARG A 391 1.39 13.59 3.97
N LEU A 392 2.67 13.90 4.24
CA LEU A 392 3.09 14.71 5.39
C LEU A 392 4.06 15.78 4.89
N ASN A 393 3.85 17.03 5.29
CA ASN A 393 4.71 18.17 4.93
C ASN A 393 5.59 18.63 6.10
N VAL A 394 5.65 17.83 7.18
CA VAL A 394 6.50 18.06 8.35
C VAL A 394 7.43 16.88 8.55
N ASP A 395 8.62 17.12 9.10
CA ASP A 395 9.62 16.10 9.41
C ASP A 395 9.99 15.21 8.20
N ASN A 396 9.98 15.80 6.99
CA ASN A 396 10.35 15.08 5.79
C ASN A 396 11.81 14.62 5.87
N GLY A 397 12.05 13.45 5.34
CA GLY A 397 13.36 12.81 5.35
C GLY A 397 13.26 11.31 5.42
N PHE A 398 14.41 10.66 5.48
CA PHE A 398 14.47 9.21 5.62
C PHE A 398 15.46 8.80 6.71
N LYS A 399 15.24 7.59 7.24
CA LYS A 399 16.06 6.96 8.27
C LYS A 399 16.44 5.56 7.83
N ILE A 400 17.65 5.14 8.14
CA ILE A 400 18.13 3.79 7.90
C ILE A 400 18.38 3.14 9.24
N TRP A 401 17.80 1.97 9.42
CA TRP A 401 17.84 1.17 10.62
C TRP A 401 18.55 -0.16 10.34
N ARG A 402 19.26 -0.70 11.32
CA ARG A 402 19.69 -2.08 11.31
C ARG A 402 18.50 -3.01 11.58
N TYR A 403 18.58 -4.27 11.19
CA TYR A 403 17.55 -5.29 11.42
C TYR A 403 17.14 -5.49 12.90
N ASN A 404 17.86 -4.92 13.85
CA ASN A 404 17.57 -4.91 15.28
C ASN A 404 16.99 -3.58 15.80
N GLY A 405 16.65 -2.64 14.91
CA GLY A 405 16.10 -1.34 15.25
C GLY A 405 17.10 -0.28 15.69
N GLU A 406 18.41 -0.53 15.53
CA GLU A 406 19.44 0.48 15.74
C GLU A 406 19.42 1.51 14.59
N LEU A 407 19.37 2.80 14.92
CA LEU A 407 19.43 3.87 13.93
C LEU A 407 20.86 3.99 13.39
N LEU A 408 21.03 3.77 12.09
CA LEU A 408 22.31 3.89 11.40
C LEU A 408 22.50 5.26 10.75
N HIS A 409 21.42 5.81 10.18
CA HIS A 409 21.48 7.07 9.46
C HIS A 409 20.15 7.82 9.55
N HIS A 410 20.23 9.16 9.60
CA HIS A 410 19.09 10.07 9.55
C HIS A 410 19.39 11.21 8.59
N ALA A 411 18.59 11.32 7.54
CA ALA A 411 18.70 12.35 6.52
C ALA A 411 17.44 13.22 6.52
N PRO A 412 17.41 14.32 7.28
CA PRO A 412 16.29 15.27 7.22
C PRO A 412 16.29 16.02 5.89
N ARG A 413 15.11 16.34 5.37
CA ARG A 413 14.90 17.10 4.15
C ARG A 413 13.82 18.14 4.37
N GLU A 414 13.93 19.28 3.71
CA GLU A 414 12.86 20.27 3.70
C GLU A 414 11.61 19.69 3.02
N LYS A 415 11.79 19.01 1.88
CA LYS A 415 10.73 18.32 1.16
C LYS A 415 11.28 17.08 0.47
N LEU A 416 10.72 15.93 0.80
CA LEU A 416 11.07 14.65 0.22
C LEU A 416 9.84 14.07 -0.47
N TYR A 417 9.97 13.65 -1.73
CA TYR A 417 8.91 12.97 -2.46
C TYR A 417 9.06 11.44 -2.44
N GLU A 418 10.30 10.97 -2.42
CA GLU A 418 10.60 9.55 -2.47
C GLU A 418 11.98 9.26 -1.89
N ALA A 419 12.10 8.16 -1.16
CA ALA A 419 13.36 7.52 -0.82
C ALA A 419 13.14 6.02 -0.87
N THR A 420 13.92 5.31 -1.67
CA THR A 420 13.79 3.86 -1.89
C THR A 420 15.16 3.23 -2.13
N TRP A 421 15.28 1.95 -1.77
CA TRP A 421 16.48 1.18 -2.11
C TRP A 421 16.53 0.90 -3.60
N GLN A 422 17.73 0.91 -4.17
CA GLN A 422 17.95 0.31 -5.47
C GLN A 422 17.78 -1.20 -5.34
N PRO A 423 16.90 -1.85 -6.10
CA PRO A 423 16.78 -3.30 -6.11
C PRO A 423 18.09 -3.97 -6.53
N ALA A 424 18.21 -5.25 -6.25
CA ALA A 424 19.34 -6.05 -6.69
C ALA A 424 18.85 -7.30 -7.44
N PRO A 425 19.62 -7.82 -8.39
CA PRO A 425 19.30 -9.06 -9.07
C PRO A 425 19.07 -10.21 -8.08
N ALA A 426 18.18 -11.12 -8.43
CA ALA A 426 17.95 -12.31 -7.62
C ALA A 426 19.27 -13.08 -7.39
N GLY A 427 19.54 -13.45 -6.14
CA GLY A 427 20.77 -14.16 -5.76
C GLY A 427 22.03 -13.27 -5.61
N ALA A 428 21.94 -11.94 -5.82
CA ALA A 428 23.07 -11.04 -5.62
C ALA A 428 23.56 -10.99 -4.17
N HIS A 429 22.67 -11.25 -3.24
CA HIS A 429 22.99 -11.28 -1.80
C HIS A 429 22.57 -12.64 -1.20
N ALA A 430 23.28 -13.06 -0.17
CA ALA A 430 22.95 -14.24 0.62
C ALA A 430 22.47 -13.85 2.01
N ASP A 431 21.58 -14.67 2.60
CA ASP A 431 21.23 -14.51 4.02
C ASP A 431 22.47 -14.79 4.87
N ARG A 432 22.83 -13.87 5.75
CA ARG A 432 23.99 -13.95 6.63
C ARG A 432 23.54 -14.16 8.08
N PRO A 433 24.30 -14.88 8.92
CA PRO A 433 24.04 -14.97 10.34
C PRO A 433 23.92 -13.60 11.01
N ILE A 434 23.17 -13.51 12.11
CA ILE A 434 23.17 -12.29 12.93
C ILE A 434 24.53 -12.08 13.57
N SER A 435 24.95 -10.82 13.62
CA SER A 435 26.21 -10.46 14.29
C SER A 435 26.11 -10.74 15.79
N PRO A 436 27.12 -11.35 16.40
CA PRO A 436 27.17 -11.56 17.85
C PRO A 436 26.98 -10.22 18.59
N GLY A 437 26.13 -10.21 19.62
CA GLY A 437 25.86 -9.02 20.44
C GLY A 437 24.87 -8.01 19.85
N SER A 438 24.32 -8.27 18.64
CA SER A 438 23.40 -7.34 17.97
C SER A 438 21.95 -7.38 18.48
N VAL A 439 21.61 -8.27 19.43
CA VAL A 439 20.25 -8.37 20.00
C VAL A 439 20.06 -7.25 21.02
N ARG A 440 19.21 -6.28 20.71
CA ARG A 440 18.79 -5.25 21.65
C ARG A 440 17.77 -5.80 22.65
N ARG A 441 17.98 -5.60 23.96
CA ARG A 441 17.01 -5.98 24.98
C ARG A 441 15.89 -4.95 25.04
N GLU A 442 14.67 -5.39 25.40
CA GLU A 442 13.49 -4.51 25.53
C GLU A 442 13.70 -3.35 26.52
N THR A 443 14.58 -3.54 27.52
CA THR A 443 14.95 -2.52 28.51
C THR A 443 15.69 -1.31 27.90
N ASP A 444 16.33 -1.48 26.74
CA ASP A 444 17.08 -0.40 26.08
C ASP A 444 16.19 0.47 25.19
N ALA A 445 14.99 0.01 24.87
CA ALA A 445 14.02 0.74 24.03
C ALA A 445 13.32 1.90 24.76
N SER A 446 13.38 1.93 26.10
CA SER A 446 12.82 2.99 26.94
C SER A 446 13.82 4.09 27.32
N ALA A 447 15.11 3.95 26.97
CA ALA A 447 16.08 5.02 27.15
C ALA A 447 16.01 5.98 25.95
N PRO A 448 15.61 7.26 26.13
CA PRO A 448 15.76 8.25 25.07
C PRO A 448 17.25 8.38 24.75
N GLY A 449 17.59 8.30 23.46
CA GLY A 449 18.97 8.49 23.01
C GLY A 449 19.55 9.77 23.61
N ALA A 450 20.62 9.61 24.37
CA ALA A 450 21.34 10.70 24.99
C ALA A 450 22.00 11.57 23.92
N ALA A 451 21.30 12.58 23.43
CA ALA A 451 21.85 13.75 22.80
C ALA A 451 20.79 14.87 22.85
N GLY A 452 20.89 15.70 23.84
CA GLY A 452 20.05 16.90 23.97
C GLY A 452 19.84 17.27 25.42
N ALA A 453 20.31 18.45 25.80
CA ALA A 453 20.21 19.05 27.13
C ALA A 453 18.77 18.96 27.70
N PRO A 454 18.57 18.96 29.02
CA PRO A 454 17.28 18.77 29.63
C PRO A 454 16.32 19.89 29.21
N ALA A 455 15.30 19.51 28.44
CA ALA A 455 14.20 20.40 28.14
C ALA A 455 13.52 20.79 29.47
N LYS A 456 13.49 22.07 29.76
CA LYS A 456 12.70 22.64 30.85
C LYS A 456 11.27 22.13 30.73
N LYS A 457 10.73 21.54 31.79
CA LYS A 457 9.31 21.14 31.87
C LYS A 457 8.46 22.33 31.41
N ALA A 458 7.75 22.17 30.32
CA ALA A 458 6.77 23.16 29.89
C ALA A 458 5.73 23.28 30.98
N ALA A 459 5.47 24.52 31.44
CA ALA A 459 4.38 24.80 32.36
C ALA A 459 3.05 24.42 31.70
N PRO A 460 2.05 23.96 32.48
CA PRO A 460 0.75 23.60 31.90
C PRO A 460 0.12 24.83 31.24
N TYR A 461 -0.41 24.64 30.05
CA TYR A 461 -1.09 25.65 29.26
C TYR A 461 -2.21 26.32 30.10
N ARG A 462 -2.14 27.64 30.27
CA ARG A 462 -3.15 28.46 30.93
C ARG A 462 -3.84 29.32 29.88
N PRO A 463 -5.16 29.18 29.67
CA PRO A 463 -5.88 30.04 28.73
C PRO A 463 -5.81 31.53 29.15
N PRO A 464 -5.81 32.48 28.19
CA PRO A 464 -5.56 33.91 28.46
C PRO A 464 -6.59 34.66 29.30
N HIS A 465 -7.66 34.01 29.76
CA HIS A 465 -8.74 34.67 30.50
C HIS A 465 -9.06 34.07 31.88
N ALA A 466 -8.14 33.33 32.51
CA ALA A 466 -8.35 32.86 33.88
C ALA A 466 -7.87 33.93 34.88
N THR A 467 -8.81 34.78 35.36
CA THR A 467 -8.61 35.67 36.51
C THR A 467 -8.49 34.85 37.80
N SER A 468 -7.55 35.26 38.66
CA SER A 468 -7.26 34.66 39.95
C SER A 468 -8.48 34.71 40.89
N GLY A 469 -9.05 33.56 41.17
CA GLY A 469 -9.99 33.35 42.26
C GLY A 469 -9.58 32.09 43.01
N SER A 470 -9.14 32.29 44.28
CA SER A 470 -8.85 31.21 45.21
C SER A 470 -10.12 30.46 45.58
N GLY A 471 -10.22 29.20 45.23
CA GLY A 471 -11.27 28.29 45.68
C GLY A 471 -10.73 26.87 45.70
N ASN A 472 -10.47 26.37 46.91
CA ASN A 472 -10.16 24.98 47.18
C ASN A 472 -11.33 24.10 46.74
N PHE A 473 -11.13 23.20 45.79
CA PHE A 473 -12.03 22.08 45.56
C PHE A 473 -11.33 20.79 45.98
N SER A 474 -11.82 20.26 47.11
CA SER A 474 -11.49 18.93 47.62
C SER A 474 -12.54 17.95 47.10
N LEU A 475 -12.11 16.95 46.37
CA LEU A 475 -12.91 15.76 46.04
C LEU A 475 -12.86 14.82 47.25
N ALA A 476 -13.92 14.80 48.03
CA ALA A 476 -14.16 13.73 49.03
C ALA A 476 -15.30 12.84 48.53
N GLU A 477 -15.08 11.56 48.60
CA GLU A 477 -16.05 10.48 48.39
C GLU A 477 -17.25 10.63 49.31
N ALA A 478 -18.45 10.39 48.78
CA ALA A 478 -19.57 9.84 49.51
C ALA A 478 -20.60 9.23 48.56
N ALA A 479 -20.80 7.96 48.64
CA ALA A 479 -22.06 7.33 48.24
C ALA A 479 -23.17 7.67 49.23
N PRO A 480 -24.43 7.81 48.82
CA PRO A 480 -25.46 6.99 49.39
C PRO A 480 -26.54 6.48 48.40
N GLU A 481 -27.23 5.48 48.95
CA GLU A 481 -28.30 4.65 48.44
C GLU A 481 -29.62 5.40 48.13
N ASP A 482 -30.43 4.71 47.30
CA ASP A 482 -31.88 4.75 47.17
C ASP A 482 -32.63 6.05 46.84
N ALA A 483 -33.22 6.02 45.64
CA ALA A 483 -34.66 6.36 45.42
C ALA A 483 -35.08 6.19 43.93
N GLY A 484 -36.23 5.62 43.74
CA GLY A 484 -36.91 5.09 42.60
C GLY A 484 -37.26 6.02 41.40
N PRO A 485 -38.07 5.58 40.43
CA PRO A 485 -38.03 6.02 39.03
C PRO A 485 -38.82 7.30 38.78
N GLY A 486 -38.12 8.34 38.31
CA GLY A 486 -38.70 9.61 37.87
C GLY A 486 -38.56 9.85 36.38
N LYS A 487 -39.67 10.10 35.75
CA LYS A 487 -39.93 10.32 34.33
C LYS A 487 -38.98 11.34 33.67
N TYR A 488 -38.36 10.94 32.57
CA TYR A 488 -37.65 11.81 31.64
C TYR A 488 -38.63 12.68 30.84
N ARG A 489 -38.43 14.00 30.84
CA ARG A 489 -39.16 14.97 30.02
C ARG A 489 -38.16 15.79 29.22
N PRO A 490 -38.24 15.79 27.86
CA PRO A 490 -37.34 16.62 27.06
C PRO A 490 -37.80 18.08 27.09
N PRO A 491 -36.90 19.08 27.04
CA PRO A 491 -37.28 20.49 26.89
C PRO A 491 -37.64 20.76 25.43
N GLY A 492 -38.88 21.19 25.23
CA GLY A 492 -39.39 21.67 23.95
C GLY A 492 -39.34 23.17 23.86
N ALA A 493 -39.20 23.60 22.69
CA ALA A 493 -39.66 24.74 21.91
C ALA A 493 -40.19 26.03 22.56
N ALA A 494 -39.82 27.09 21.83
CA ALA A 494 -40.36 28.44 21.61
C ALA A 494 -39.63 29.53 22.39
N ALA A 495 -39.17 30.64 21.75
CA ALA A 495 -39.93 31.56 20.95
C ALA A 495 -39.02 32.49 20.11
N SER A 496 -39.60 33.00 19.07
CA SER A 496 -39.20 34.01 18.11
C SER A 496 -38.63 35.31 18.70
N GLY A 497 -37.62 35.88 18.01
CA GLY A 497 -37.16 37.25 18.25
C GLY A 497 -36.13 37.72 17.24
N GLN A 498 -36.49 38.73 16.47
CA GLN A 498 -35.81 39.33 15.32
C GLN A 498 -34.44 39.96 15.57
N SER A 499 -33.63 39.91 14.52
CA SER A 499 -32.71 40.93 13.96
C SER A 499 -31.54 41.47 14.80
N LYS A 500 -30.34 41.33 14.29
CA LYS A 500 -29.51 42.42 13.71
C LYS A 500 -28.15 41.91 13.25
N SER A 501 -27.79 42.35 12.05
CA SER A 501 -26.50 42.22 11.37
C SER A 501 -25.32 42.64 12.26
N ALA A 502 -24.26 41.81 12.28
CA ALA A 502 -22.93 42.24 12.70
C ALA A 502 -21.86 41.61 11.82
N LYS A 503 -20.99 42.47 11.35
CA LYS A 503 -19.88 42.32 10.38
C LYS A 503 -18.92 41.16 10.71
N GLN A 504 -18.51 40.48 9.63
CA GLN A 504 -17.31 39.63 9.61
C GLN A 504 -16.04 40.47 9.82
N PRO A 505 -15.05 39.97 10.57
CA PRO A 505 -13.69 40.49 10.49
C PRO A 505 -12.94 39.81 9.36
N SER A 506 -12.32 40.62 8.51
CA SER A 506 -11.45 40.27 7.42
C SER A 506 -10.19 39.55 7.91
N GLY A 507 -9.93 38.34 7.41
CA GLY A 507 -8.64 37.65 7.53
C GLY A 507 -7.63 38.12 6.47
N PRO A 508 -6.33 37.91 6.67
CA PRO A 508 -5.28 38.42 5.80
C PRO A 508 -5.29 37.75 4.41
N PRO A 509 -4.88 38.46 3.34
CA PRO A 509 -4.90 37.94 1.99
C PRO A 509 -3.75 36.97 1.74
N GLY A 510 -4.05 35.80 1.17
CA GLY A 510 -3.02 34.93 0.61
C GLY A 510 -3.16 33.42 0.75
N ALA A 511 -4.29 32.89 1.20
CA ALA A 511 -4.47 31.42 1.28
C ALA A 511 -5.51 30.97 0.24
N THR A 512 -5.06 30.57 -0.94
CA THR A 512 -5.85 29.75 -1.85
C THR A 512 -5.81 28.31 -1.34
N PHE A 513 -6.91 27.87 -0.78
CA PHE A 513 -7.10 26.44 -0.45
C PHE A 513 -7.35 25.68 -1.75
N ILE A 514 -6.35 24.94 -2.20
CA ILE A 514 -6.54 23.84 -3.15
C ILE A 514 -6.97 22.64 -2.33
N THR A 515 -8.27 22.37 -2.30
CA THR A 515 -8.83 21.14 -1.76
C THR A 515 -8.79 20.06 -2.85
N ASP A 516 -7.66 19.37 -2.96
CA ASP A 516 -7.60 18.06 -3.55
C ASP A 516 -7.04 17.09 -2.50
N ALA A 517 -7.97 16.48 -1.74
CA ALA A 517 -7.66 15.32 -0.93
C ALA A 517 -7.61 14.10 -1.86
N PRO A 518 -6.51 13.35 -1.91
CA PRO A 518 -6.46 12.09 -2.63
C PRO A 518 -7.21 11.02 -1.83
N GLY A 519 -8.20 10.37 -2.43
CA GLY A 519 -8.71 9.09 -1.95
C GLY A 519 -10.16 8.97 -1.53
N GLN A 520 -11.05 9.90 -1.90
CA GLN A 520 -12.47 9.55 -1.91
C GLN A 520 -12.81 8.99 -3.30
N SER A 521 -13.10 7.70 -3.36
CA SER A 521 -13.59 7.08 -4.58
C SER A 521 -14.88 7.78 -5.00
N LYS A 522 -15.06 8.02 -6.30
CA LYS A 522 -16.30 8.60 -6.84
C LYS A 522 -17.54 7.79 -6.45
N SER A 523 -17.38 6.53 -6.04
CA SER A 523 -18.39 5.66 -5.47
C SER A 523 -18.85 6.11 -4.08
N ALA A 524 -17.98 6.57 -3.20
CA ALA A 524 -18.35 7.07 -1.88
C ALA A 524 -19.20 8.35 -1.97
N ALA A 525 -18.83 9.28 -2.85
CA ALA A 525 -19.62 10.49 -3.09
C ALA A 525 -20.97 10.19 -3.75
N LYS A 526 -21.01 9.23 -4.69
CA LYS A 526 -22.25 8.76 -5.33
C LYS A 526 -23.16 8.02 -4.35
N ASN A 527 -22.59 7.24 -3.43
CA ASN A 527 -23.34 6.53 -2.39
C ASN A 527 -23.85 7.47 -1.30
N ALA A 528 -23.09 8.49 -0.90
CA ALA A 528 -23.56 9.54 0.00
C ALA A 528 -24.77 10.28 -0.60
N LYS A 529 -24.71 10.65 -1.88
CA LYS A 529 -25.83 11.30 -2.60
C LYS A 529 -27.04 10.39 -2.73
N LYS A 530 -26.85 9.09 -2.96
CA LYS A 530 -27.93 8.10 -3.05
C LYS A 530 -28.60 7.84 -1.69
N ARG A 531 -27.84 7.83 -0.59
CA ARG A 531 -28.35 7.73 0.79
C ARG A 531 -29.14 8.96 1.20
N ALA A 532 -28.66 10.17 0.88
CA ALA A 532 -29.38 11.41 1.14
C ALA A 532 -30.74 11.44 0.40
N ALA A 533 -30.76 11.01 -0.87
CA ALA A 533 -31.99 10.93 -1.66
C ALA A 533 -32.97 9.86 -1.10
N ALA A 534 -32.48 8.70 -0.66
CA ALA A 534 -33.30 7.65 -0.07
C ALA A 534 -33.89 8.07 1.31
N LYS A 535 -33.11 8.83 2.11
CA LYS A 535 -33.60 9.38 3.38
C LYS A 535 -34.68 10.43 3.16
N ALA A 536 -34.46 11.34 2.22
CA ALA A 536 -35.47 12.36 1.87
C ALA A 536 -36.77 11.75 1.33
N LYS A 537 -36.69 10.67 0.53
CA LYS A 537 -37.88 9.94 0.05
C LYS A 537 -38.64 9.27 1.20
N LYS A 538 -37.94 8.65 2.15
CA LYS A 538 -38.55 7.99 3.30
C LYS A 538 -39.20 9.00 4.28
N GLU A 539 -38.61 10.18 4.43
CA GLU A 539 -39.18 11.28 5.21
C GLU A 539 -40.41 11.89 4.54
N ALA A 540 -40.42 11.99 3.20
CA ALA A 540 -41.57 12.45 2.44
C ALA A 540 -42.76 11.42 2.48
N GLU A 541 -42.46 10.11 2.38
CA GLU A 541 -43.46 9.06 2.53
C GLU A 541 -44.06 8.99 3.95
N ALA A 542 -43.20 9.22 4.98
CA ALA A 542 -43.66 9.27 6.36
C ALA A 542 -44.51 10.53 6.68
N ALA A 543 -44.24 11.64 5.99
CA ALA A 543 -45.04 12.87 6.10
C ALA A 543 -46.41 12.71 5.40
N ALA A 544 -46.44 12.03 4.25
CA ALA A 544 -47.69 11.72 3.51
C ALA A 544 -48.60 10.76 4.29
N ALA A 545 -48.02 9.81 5.05
CA ALA A 545 -48.78 8.86 5.88
C ALA A 545 -49.36 9.46 7.17
N LYS A 546 -48.99 10.67 7.55
CA LYS A 546 -49.49 11.41 8.73
C LYS A 546 -50.55 12.47 8.39
N GLY A 547 -50.87 12.65 7.10
CA GLY A 547 -51.81 13.67 6.62
C GLY A 547 -53.07 13.08 5.92
N GLY A 548 -53.33 11.76 6.09
CA GLY A 548 -54.52 11.09 5.60
C GLY A 548 -55.41 10.60 6.75
#